data_5867f89522e668660c5b223a5730c527
#
_entry.id   5867f89522e668660c5b223a5730c527
#
_cell.length_a   1.000
_cell.length_b   1.000
_cell.length_c   1.000
_cell.angle_alpha   90.00
_cell.angle_beta   90.00
_cell.angle_gamma   90.00
#
_symmetry.space_group_name_H-M   'P 1'
#
loop_
_entity.id
_entity.type
_entity.pdbx_description
1 polymer ?
#
loop_
_entity_poly.entity_id
_entity_poly.type
_entity_poly.pdbx_seq_one_letter_code
_entity_poly.pdbx_strand_id
1 'polypeptide(L)'
;FRKAAGVLEGPFEGYRFNDTDVYKVVEAASYSLIQTYDAELDAQLDELIEMIAAAQEDDGYLFPAWSADPENPPSGVGRERWAYVHGNSHELYGAGHLIEAAVAHYRATGKRSLLDLT
;
A
#
# COMPACT_ATOMS: atom_id res chain seq x y z
N PHE A 1 -4.63 -1.65 5.41
CA PHE A 1 -5.49 -1.41 4.25
C PHE A 1 -6.97 -1.61 4.57
N ARG A 2 -7.43 -2.76 5.08
CA ARG A 2 -8.87 -3.04 5.33
C ARG A 2 -9.57 -1.97 6.16
N LYS A 3 -8.91 -1.39 7.17
CA LYS A 3 -9.46 -0.30 7.97
C LYS A 3 -9.55 1.00 7.16
N ALA A 4 -8.52 1.34 6.43
CA ALA A 4 -8.50 2.52 5.56
C ALA A 4 -9.55 2.42 4.42
N ALA A 5 -9.81 1.21 3.92
CA ALA A 5 -10.85 0.92 2.94
C ALA A 5 -12.28 0.86 3.52
N GLY A 6 -12.46 1.03 4.82
CA GLY A 6 -13.77 0.90 5.48
C GLY A 6 -14.34 -0.52 5.55
N VAL A 7 -13.56 -1.53 5.21
CA VAL A 7 -13.98 -2.95 5.25
C VAL A 7 -13.90 -3.53 6.65
N LEU A 8 -13.05 -2.97 7.50
CA LEU A 8 -12.87 -3.38 8.88
C LEU A 8 -12.93 -2.15 9.78
N GLU A 9 -13.77 -2.19 10.81
CA GLU A 9 -13.87 -1.12 11.81
C GLU A 9 -12.72 -1.17 12.82
N GLY A 10 -12.44 -0.03 13.44
CA GLY A 10 -11.49 0.12 14.53
C GLY A 10 -10.30 1.02 14.18
N PRO A 11 -9.55 1.45 15.21
CA PRO A 11 -8.40 2.34 15.02
C PRO A 11 -7.27 1.65 14.27
N PHE A 12 -6.35 2.46 13.75
CA PHE A 12 -5.11 1.93 13.19
C PHE A 12 -4.32 1.15 14.27
N GLU A 13 -3.72 0.04 13.87
CA GLU A 13 -2.90 -0.80 14.74
C GLU A 13 -1.54 -1.09 14.10
N GLY A 14 -0.51 -1.11 14.93
CA GLY A 14 0.86 -1.39 14.50
C GLY A 14 1.68 -0.14 14.21
N TYR A 15 2.76 -0.32 13.46
CA TYR A 15 3.62 0.78 13.05
C TYR A 15 3.01 1.53 11.87
N ARG A 16 3.10 2.87 11.89
CA ARG A 16 2.55 3.76 10.86
C ARG A 16 3.07 3.52 9.44
N PHE A 17 4.16 2.77 9.30
CA PHE A 17 4.80 2.42 8.02
C PHE A 17 4.64 0.94 7.62
N ASN A 18 3.71 0.21 8.24
CA ASN A 18 3.46 -1.21 7.93
C ASN A 18 2.96 -1.45 6.50
N ASP A 19 2.38 -0.45 5.86
CA ASP A 19 2.00 -0.47 4.45
C ASP A 19 3.21 -0.79 3.55
N THR A 20 4.39 -0.26 3.89
CA THR A 20 5.61 -0.50 3.12
C THR A 20 6.06 -1.95 3.13
N ASP A 21 5.79 -2.70 4.20
CA ASP A 21 6.10 -4.13 4.26
C ASP A 21 5.23 -4.91 3.28
N VAL A 22 3.97 -4.50 3.10
CA VAL A 22 3.07 -5.09 2.09
C VAL A 22 3.59 -4.83 0.68
N TYR A 23 3.99 -3.59 0.36
CA TYR A 23 4.56 -3.25 -0.94
C TYR A 23 5.82 -4.05 -1.25
N LYS A 24 6.73 -4.20 -0.28
CA LYS A 24 7.94 -5.02 -0.41
C LYS A 24 7.63 -6.50 -0.65
N VAL A 25 6.59 -7.03 -0.01
CA VAL A 25 6.14 -8.41 -0.24
C VAL A 25 5.59 -8.56 -1.66
N VAL A 26 4.79 -7.60 -2.14
CA VAL A 26 4.29 -7.60 -3.53
C VAL A 26 5.44 -7.55 -4.53
N GLU A 27 6.45 -6.71 -4.28
CA GLU A 27 7.64 -6.61 -5.12
C GLU A 27 8.40 -7.94 -5.16
N ALA A 28 8.70 -8.53 -4.00
CA ALA A 28 9.42 -9.80 -3.90
C ALA A 28 8.64 -10.95 -4.56
N ALA A 29 7.34 -11.05 -4.35
CA ALA A 29 6.48 -12.05 -4.98
C ALA A 29 6.44 -11.87 -6.51
N SER A 30 6.41 -10.62 -6.99
CA SER A 30 6.49 -10.32 -8.42
C SER A 30 7.80 -10.81 -9.04
N TYR A 31 8.93 -10.61 -8.38
CA TYR A 31 10.20 -11.18 -8.83
C TYR A 31 10.20 -12.71 -8.83
N SER A 32 9.51 -13.35 -7.88
CA SER A 32 9.32 -14.81 -7.90
C SER A 32 8.54 -15.28 -9.12
N LEU A 33 7.46 -14.58 -9.49
CA LEU A 33 6.65 -14.87 -10.68
C LEU A 33 7.45 -14.72 -11.98
N ILE A 34 8.42 -13.80 -12.05
CA ILE A 34 9.31 -13.66 -13.21
C ILE A 34 10.19 -14.92 -13.36
N GLN A 35 10.65 -15.52 -12.26
CA GLN A 35 11.49 -16.71 -12.30
C GLN A 35 10.69 -17.98 -12.62
N THR A 36 9.54 -18.11 -11.97
CA THR A 36 8.65 -19.27 -12.14
C THR A 36 7.22 -18.81 -11.93
N TYR A 37 6.40 -18.84 -12.98
CA TYR A 37 5.00 -18.44 -12.88
C TYR A 37 4.22 -19.40 -11.99
N ASP A 38 3.49 -18.85 -11.05
CA ASP A 38 2.60 -19.54 -10.12
C ASP A 38 1.23 -18.83 -10.13
N ALA A 39 0.22 -19.52 -10.64
CA ALA A 39 -1.12 -18.96 -10.80
C ALA A 39 -1.82 -18.69 -9.47
N GLU A 40 -1.51 -19.44 -8.41
CA GLU A 40 -2.07 -19.20 -7.08
C GLU A 40 -1.46 -17.94 -6.46
N LEU A 41 -0.14 -17.78 -6.56
CA LEU A 41 0.55 -16.58 -6.10
C LEU A 41 0.08 -15.34 -6.88
N ASP A 42 -0.08 -15.45 -8.21
CA ASP A 42 -0.59 -14.35 -9.05
C ASP A 42 -2.01 -13.92 -8.63
N ALA A 43 -2.90 -14.89 -8.35
CA ALA A 43 -4.25 -14.60 -7.85
C ALA A 43 -4.24 -13.95 -6.45
N GLN A 44 -3.37 -14.39 -5.54
CA GLN A 44 -3.21 -13.78 -4.21
C GLN A 44 -2.72 -12.34 -4.30
N LEU A 45 -1.82 -12.03 -5.25
CA LEU A 45 -1.39 -10.67 -5.50
C LEU A 45 -2.53 -9.80 -6.04
N ASP A 46 -3.37 -10.31 -6.94
CA ASP A 46 -4.55 -9.58 -7.43
C ASP A 46 -5.48 -9.19 -6.28
N GLU A 47 -5.82 -10.12 -5.38
CA GLU A 47 -6.66 -9.85 -4.20
C GLU A 47 -6.04 -8.80 -3.27
N LEU A 48 -4.73 -8.85 -3.08
CA LEU A 48 -4.00 -7.88 -2.26
C LEU A 48 -3.99 -6.50 -2.91
N ILE A 49 -3.80 -6.43 -4.22
CA ILE A 49 -3.81 -5.18 -4.99
C ILE A 49 -5.21 -4.53 -4.97
N GLU A 50 -6.27 -5.33 -5.07
CA GLU A 50 -7.65 -4.84 -4.92
C GLU A 50 -7.87 -4.19 -3.53
N MET A 51 -7.30 -4.79 -2.48
CA MET A 51 -7.38 -4.23 -1.12
C MET A 51 -6.56 -2.94 -0.97
N ILE A 52 -5.42 -2.83 -1.65
CA ILE A 52 -4.62 -1.60 -1.69
C ILE A 52 -5.40 -0.52 -2.43
N ALA A 53 -5.98 -0.84 -3.58
CA ALA A 53 -6.78 0.08 -4.38
C ALA A 53 -7.99 0.61 -3.60
N ALA A 54 -8.69 -0.26 -2.86
CA ALA A 54 -9.83 0.13 -2.04
C ALA A 54 -9.47 1.08 -0.88
N ALA A 55 -8.20 1.14 -0.47
CA ALA A 55 -7.71 2.03 0.57
C ALA A 55 -7.20 3.38 0.02
N GLN A 56 -7.09 3.54 -1.30
CA GLN A 56 -6.70 4.78 -1.93
C GLN A 56 -7.87 5.77 -1.92
N GLU A 57 -7.60 7.01 -1.60
CA GLU A 57 -8.60 8.07 -1.61
C GLU A 57 -8.84 8.61 -3.03
N ASP A 58 -9.98 9.26 -3.26
CA ASP A 58 -10.42 9.72 -4.60
C ASP A 58 -9.41 10.64 -5.30
N ASP A 59 -8.56 11.33 -4.53
CA ASP A 59 -7.51 12.21 -5.04
C ASP A 59 -6.16 11.50 -5.25
N GLY A 60 -6.12 10.18 -5.06
CA GLY A 60 -4.92 9.35 -5.22
C GLY A 60 -4.06 9.22 -3.96
N TYR A 61 -4.41 9.89 -2.85
CA TYR A 61 -3.66 9.73 -1.60
C TYR A 61 -3.79 8.31 -1.05
N LEU A 62 -2.67 7.72 -0.65
CA LEU A 62 -2.63 6.36 -0.10
C LEU A 62 -1.65 6.32 1.08
N PHE A 63 -2.18 6.42 2.28
CA PHE A 63 -1.44 6.24 3.53
C PHE A 63 -2.37 5.68 4.61
N PRO A 64 -2.48 4.35 4.73
CA PRO A 64 -3.45 3.68 5.59
C PRO A 64 -3.38 4.09 7.06
N ALA A 65 -2.20 4.49 7.56
CA ALA A 65 -2.04 4.95 8.92
C ALA A 65 -2.78 6.27 9.21
N TRP A 66 -2.99 7.10 8.20
CA TRP A 66 -3.79 8.32 8.31
C TRP A 66 -5.25 8.07 7.94
N SER A 67 -5.48 7.40 6.80
CA SER A 67 -6.83 7.22 6.24
C SER A 67 -7.74 6.32 7.08
N ALA A 68 -7.18 5.45 7.94
CA ALA A 68 -7.99 4.59 8.81
C ALA A 68 -8.79 5.36 9.88
N ASP A 69 -8.23 6.46 10.41
CA ASP A 69 -8.91 7.36 11.37
C ASP A 69 -8.23 8.73 11.34
N PRO A 70 -8.61 9.61 10.40
CA PRO A 70 -8.02 10.95 10.28
C PRO A 70 -8.26 11.86 11.48
N GLU A 71 -9.31 11.60 12.25
CA GLU A 71 -9.62 12.34 13.47
C GLU A 71 -8.64 12.02 14.60
N ASN A 72 -8.14 10.76 14.64
CA ASN A 72 -7.23 10.26 15.66
C ASN A 72 -6.04 9.49 15.05
N PRO A 73 -5.19 10.15 14.26
CA PRO A 73 -4.06 9.50 13.62
C PRO A 73 -3.06 8.98 14.68
N PRO A 74 -2.34 7.89 14.38
CA PRO A 74 -1.36 7.35 15.31
C PRO A 74 -0.19 8.30 15.54
N SER A 75 0.55 8.07 16.63
CA SER A 75 1.73 8.89 16.97
C SER A 75 2.73 8.93 15.81
N GLY A 76 3.21 10.14 15.49
CA GLY A 76 4.13 10.39 14.39
C GLY A 76 3.46 10.55 13.02
N VAL A 77 2.14 10.45 12.96
CA VAL A 77 1.30 10.84 11.83
C VAL A 77 0.59 12.13 12.21
N GLY A 78 0.69 13.17 11.40
CA GLY A 78 0.04 14.46 11.67
C GLY A 78 -1.47 14.39 11.50
N ARG A 79 -2.18 15.38 12.02
CA ARG A 79 -3.62 15.55 11.78
C ARG A 79 -3.95 15.96 10.35
N GLU A 80 -2.96 16.53 9.66
CA GLU A 80 -3.04 16.89 8.25
C GLU A 80 -2.10 15.99 7.46
N ARG A 81 -2.48 15.65 6.24
CA ARG A 81 -1.62 14.93 5.30
C ARG A 81 -0.30 15.71 5.14
N TRP A 82 0.80 15.00 5.02
CA TRP A 82 2.15 15.54 4.79
C TRP A 82 2.74 16.35 5.95
N ALA A 83 2.05 16.49 7.08
CA ALA A 83 2.50 17.32 8.22
C ALA A 83 3.90 16.91 8.72
N TYR A 84 4.24 15.62 8.67
CA TYR A 84 5.52 15.08 9.11
C TYR A 84 6.29 14.36 8.01
N VAL A 85 6.04 14.72 6.75
CA VAL A 85 6.66 14.08 5.57
C VAL A 85 8.20 14.10 5.60
N HIS A 86 8.81 15.12 6.18
CA HIS A 86 10.27 15.24 6.29
C HIS A 86 10.91 14.38 7.39
N GLY A 87 10.13 13.61 8.14
CA GLY A 87 10.65 12.87 9.28
C GLY A 87 9.90 11.58 9.58
N ASN A 88 8.80 11.68 10.28
CA ASN A 88 8.23 10.55 11.01
C ASN A 88 7.10 9.81 10.28
N SER A 89 6.35 10.45 9.36
CA SER A 89 5.15 9.84 8.79
C SER A 89 5.45 8.71 7.81
N HIS A 90 6.55 8.78 7.10
CA HIS A 90 6.98 7.82 6.06
C HIS A 90 6.07 7.80 4.81
N GLU A 91 5.24 8.82 4.60
CA GLU A 91 4.33 8.92 3.44
C GLU A 91 5.07 8.78 2.11
N LEU A 92 6.15 9.55 1.87
CA LEU A 92 6.94 9.44 0.65
C LEU A 92 7.76 8.15 0.58
N TYR A 93 8.17 7.61 1.72
CA TYR A 93 8.83 6.31 1.78
C TYR A 93 7.87 5.19 1.33
N GLY A 94 6.63 5.22 1.83
CA GLY A 94 5.55 4.32 1.40
C GLY A 94 5.27 4.43 -0.09
N ALA A 95 5.08 5.68 -0.60
CA ALA A 95 4.87 5.93 -2.02
C ALA A 95 6.01 5.39 -2.90
N GLY A 96 7.27 5.55 -2.48
CA GLY A 96 8.43 4.99 -3.19
C GLY A 96 8.34 3.47 -3.34
N HIS A 97 8.07 2.74 -2.24
CA HIS A 97 7.93 1.29 -2.29
C HIS A 97 6.68 0.82 -3.07
N LEU A 98 5.59 1.57 -3.03
CA LEU A 98 4.43 1.31 -3.89
C LEU A 98 4.81 1.35 -5.38
N ILE A 99 5.54 2.40 -5.80
CA ILE A 99 6.00 2.56 -7.19
C ILE A 99 6.92 1.41 -7.60
N GLU A 100 7.88 1.02 -6.75
CA GLU A 100 8.78 -0.12 -7.01
C GLU A 100 8.00 -1.43 -7.16
N ALA A 101 7.07 -1.71 -6.24
CA ALA A 101 6.19 -2.88 -6.31
C ALA A 101 5.32 -2.88 -7.57
N ALA A 102 4.77 -1.73 -7.94
CA ALA A 102 3.92 -1.58 -9.12
C ALA A 102 4.68 -1.87 -10.42
N VAL A 103 5.88 -1.36 -10.54
CA VAL A 103 6.76 -1.64 -11.70
C VAL A 103 7.16 -3.11 -11.75
N ALA A 104 7.52 -3.71 -10.60
CA ALA A 104 7.87 -5.13 -10.53
C ALA A 104 6.67 -6.01 -10.92
N HIS A 105 5.48 -5.74 -10.41
CA HIS A 105 4.26 -6.47 -10.73
C HIS A 105 3.88 -6.36 -12.21
N TYR A 106 3.92 -5.16 -12.77
CA TYR A 106 3.67 -4.96 -14.20
C TYR A 106 4.67 -5.73 -15.08
N ARG A 107 5.94 -5.74 -14.73
CA ARG A 107 6.98 -6.49 -15.47
C ARG A 107 6.80 -7.99 -15.37
N ALA A 108 6.29 -8.49 -14.25
CA ALA A 108 6.06 -9.91 -14.02
C ALA A 108 4.80 -10.43 -14.74
N THR A 109 3.72 -9.65 -14.74
CA THR A 109 2.38 -10.13 -15.12
C THR A 109 1.78 -9.42 -16.34
N GLY A 110 2.26 -8.23 -16.67
CA GLY A 110 1.66 -7.33 -17.67
C GLY A 110 0.41 -6.60 -17.17
N LYS A 111 -0.07 -6.87 -15.95
CA LYS A 111 -1.25 -6.24 -15.35
C LYS A 111 -0.92 -4.83 -14.87
N ARG A 112 -1.82 -3.88 -15.15
CA ARG A 112 -1.64 -2.47 -14.76
C ARG A 112 -2.29 -2.12 -13.42
N SER A 113 -3.02 -3.04 -12.80
CA SER A 113 -3.86 -2.77 -11.63
C SER A 113 -3.14 -2.03 -10.50
N LEU A 114 -1.90 -2.42 -10.16
CA LEU A 114 -1.10 -1.71 -9.16
C LEU A 114 -0.42 -0.46 -9.74
N LEU A 115 -0.01 -0.51 -11.01
CA LEU A 115 0.66 0.62 -11.66
C LEU A 115 -0.27 1.83 -11.82
N ASP A 116 -1.55 1.60 -12.01
CA ASP A 116 -2.54 2.67 -12.16
C ASP A 116 -2.88 3.38 -10.82
N LEU A 117 -2.38 2.88 -9.69
CA LEU A 117 -2.48 3.51 -8.37
C LEU A 117 -1.30 4.46 -8.04
N THR A 118 -0.29 4.56 -8.91
CA THR A 118 0.96 5.33 -8.66
C THR A 118 1.02 6.69 -9.46
#